data_4321b54b283194d275cd4c097f99a438
#
_entry.id   4321b54b283194d275cd4c097f99a438
#
_cell.length_a   1.000
_cell.length_b   1.000
_cell.length_c   1.000
_cell.angle_alpha   90.00
_cell.angle_beta   90.00
_cell.angle_gamma   90.00
#
_symmetry.space_group_name_H-M   'P 1'
#
loop_
_entity.id
_entity.type
_entity.pdbx_description
1 polymer ?
#
loop_
_entity_poly.entity_id
_entity_poly.type
_entity_poly.pdbx_seq_one_letter_code
_entity_poly.pdbx_strand_id
1 'polypeptide(L)'
;MLFTHKRFMEVEMAQNQARSNADRQTHLLEKLGVPVPPPPQGIFGYGVKMVCGKQTGGNCCCVAGTRPGLYATEVNIQNLNFAASWVVKIVQPLIICGAVVAREPDITPDILTVPKRQIETLVLPEFAATMDDCCRIAEMLPPPSGDPALTVAILSILSQLELSVSAVYTANPLSGDGISIDVEYIPPRRLPIRGAG
;
A
#
# COMPACT_ATOMS: atom_id res chain seq x y z
N MET A 1 9.43 -29.99 5.14
CA MET A 1 9.98 -29.92 3.77
C MET A 1 8.94 -29.86 2.64
N LEU A 2 7.70 -30.32 2.83
CA LEU A 2 6.64 -30.29 1.78
C LEU A 2 6.04 -28.90 1.50
N PHE A 3 6.03 -27.98 2.46
CA PHE A 3 5.44 -26.64 2.32
C PHE A 3 6.21 -25.69 1.40
N THR A 4 7.52 -25.85 1.30
CA THR A 4 8.38 -25.03 0.44
C THR A 4 8.22 -25.37 -1.04
N HIS A 5 7.97 -26.63 -1.36
CA HIS A 5 7.85 -27.11 -2.74
C HIS A 5 6.52 -26.66 -3.39
N LYS A 6 5.42 -26.68 -2.62
CA LYS A 6 4.12 -26.23 -3.11
C LYS A 6 4.10 -24.73 -3.43
N ARG A 7 4.70 -23.90 -2.59
CA ARG A 7 4.84 -22.45 -2.84
C ARG A 7 5.70 -22.13 -4.06
N PHE A 8 6.75 -22.92 -4.29
CA PHE A 8 7.61 -22.75 -5.45
C PHE A 8 6.86 -23.05 -6.76
N MET A 9 6.10 -24.13 -6.79
CA MET A 9 5.26 -24.51 -7.93
C MET A 9 4.15 -23.50 -8.22
N GLU A 10 3.53 -22.92 -7.20
CA GLU A 10 2.51 -21.88 -7.35
C GLU A 10 3.08 -20.59 -7.95
N VAL A 11 4.28 -20.19 -7.53
CA VAL A 11 5.00 -19.03 -8.10
C VAL A 11 5.39 -19.27 -9.55
N GLU A 12 5.87 -20.47 -9.87
CA GLU A 12 6.29 -20.84 -11.23
C GLU A 12 5.08 -20.94 -12.19
N MET A 13 3.95 -21.48 -11.74
CA MET A 13 2.71 -21.47 -12.51
C MET A 13 2.18 -20.04 -12.74
N ALA A 14 2.21 -19.18 -11.72
CA ALA A 14 1.81 -17.78 -11.86
C ALA A 14 2.71 -17.01 -12.83
N GLN A 15 4.02 -17.26 -12.83
CA GLN A 15 4.97 -16.66 -13.76
C GLN A 15 4.74 -17.15 -15.20
N ASN A 16 4.44 -18.42 -15.40
CA ASN A 16 4.14 -18.97 -16.73
C ASN A 16 2.81 -18.45 -17.26
N GLN A 17 1.81 -18.29 -16.40
CA GLN A 17 0.53 -17.68 -16.77
C GLN A 17 0.70 -16.20 -17.14
N ALA A 18 1.50 -15.45 -16.37
CA ALA A 18 1.80 -14.05 -16.66
C ALA A 18 2.54 -13.88 -18.00
N ARG A 19 3.49 -14.77 -18.33
CA ARG A 19 4.16 -14.77 -19.64
C ARG A 19 3.17 -15.04 -20.78
N SER A 20 2.32 -16.06 -20.65
CA SER A 20 1.30 -16.37 -21.65
C SER A 20 0.32 -15.22 -21.89
N ASN A 21 -0.04 -14.47 -20.85
CA ASN A 21 -0.91 -13.31 -20.97
C ASN A 21 -0.19 -12.13 -21.61
N ALA A 22 1.08 -11.90 -21.28
CA ALA A 22 1.90 -10.87 -21.92
C ALA A 22 2.07 -11.12 -23.43
N ASP A 23 2.27 -12.39 -23.82
CA ASP A 23 2.37 -12.77 -25.24
C ASP A 23 1.04 -12.53 -25.97
N ARG A 24 -0.10 -12.82 -25.36
CA ARG A 24 -1.43 -12.54 -25.92
C ARG A 24 -1.69 -11.04 -26.06
N GLN A 25 -1.30 -10.25 -25.07
CA GLN A 25 -1.39 -8.79 -25.10
C GLN A 25 -0.55 -8.21 -26.24
N THR A 26 0.72 -8.63 -26.33
CA THR A 26 1.63 -8.22 -27.39
C THR A 26 1.01 -8.49 -28.77
N HIS A 27 0.51 -9.70 -28.98
CA HIS A 27 -0.13 -10.09 -30.24
C HIS A 27 -1.42 -9.29 -30.55
N LEU A 28 -2.22 -8.92 -29.52
CA LEU A 28 -3.41 -8.09 -29.70
C LEU A 28 -3.03 -6.65 -30.09
N LEU A 29 -2.04 -6.07 -29.40
CA LEU A 29 -1.55 -4.72 -29.70
C LEU A 29 -0.92 -4.64 -31.08
N GLU A 30 -0.14 -5.64 -31.49
CA GLU A 30 0.40 -5.75 -32.85
C GLU A 30 -0.71 -5.78 -33.91
N LYS A 31 -1.77 -6.57 -33.70
CA LYS A 31 -2.93 -6.61 -34.60
C LYS A 31 -3.68 -5.29 -34.71
N LEU A 32 -3.67 -4.50 -33.64
CA LEU A 32 -4.30 -3.17 -33.58
C LEU A 32 -3.36 -2.06 -34.11
N GLY A 33 -2.11 -2.39 -34.47
CA GLY A 33 -1.12 -1.40 -34.89
C GLY A 33 -0.67 -0.48 -33.75
N VAL A 34 -0.87 -0.89 -32.47
CA VAL A 34 -0.47 -0.13 -31.29
C VAL A 34 0.97 -0.52 -30.93
N PRO A 35 1.90 0.44 -30.78
CA PRO A 35 3.26 0.13 -30.36
C PRO A 35 3.26 -0.61 -29.02
N VAL A 36 3.91 -1.77 -28.98
CA VAL A 36 4.07 -2.53 -27.73
C VAL A 36 5.08 -1.80 -26.86
N PRO A 37 4.72 -1.31 -25.68
CA PRO A 37 5.68 -0.68 -24.80
C PRO A 37 6.70 -1.71 -24.35
N PRO A 38 7.98 -1.34 -24.18
CA PRO A 38 8.99 -2.24 -23.64
C PRO A 38 8.57 -2.71 -22.23
N PRO A 39 8.92 -3.95 -21.86
CA PRO A 39 8.60 -4.46 -20.52
C PRO A 39 9.13 -3.49 -19.45
N PRO A 40 8.35 -3.20 -18.40
CA PRO A 40 8.74 -2.26 -17.37
C PRO A 40 10.02 -2.74 -16.69
N GLN A 41 11.10 -2.00 -16.87
CA GLN A 41 12.34 -2.22 -16.14
C GLN A 41 12.26 -1.47 -14.82
N GLY A 42 12.04 -2.17 -13.72
CA GLY A 42 12.01 -1.58 -12.39
C GLY A 42 10.80 -2.02 -11.56
N ILE A 43 10.79 -1.56 -10.33
CA ILE A 43 9.68 -1.70 -9.38
C ILE A 43 9.01 -0.34 -9.27
N PHE A 44 7.68 -0.32 -9.26
CA PHE A 44 6.91 0.87 -8.96
C PHE A 44 6.64 0.93 -7.46
N GLY A 45 6.86 2.09 -6.85
CA GLY A 45 6.61 2.35 -5.45
C GLY A 45 5.59 3.47 -5.26
N TYR A 46 4.72 3.31 -4.28
CA TYR A 46 3.72 4.31 -3.87
C TYR A 46 3.81 4.48 -2.37
N GLY A 47 3.60 5.69 -1.87
CA GLY A 47 3.58 5.99 -0.44
C GLY A 47 2.31 6.74 -0.09
N VAL A 48 1.49 6.16 0.77
CA VAL A 48 0.20 6.73 1.20
C VAL A 48 0.22 6.96 2.71
N LYS A 49 -0.18 8.16 3.14
CA LYS A 49 -0.36 8.44 4.57
C LYS A 49 -1.74 7.93 5.01
N MET A 50 -1.74 7.01 5.96
CA MET A 50 -2.95 6.50 6.62
C MET A 50 -3.21 7.29 7.90
N VAL A 51 -4.43 7.82 8.07
CA VAL A 51 -4.87 8.52 9.29
C VAL A 51 -6.17 7.88 9.74
N CYS A 52 -6.15 7.21 10.86
CA CYS A 52 -7.24 6.35 11.33
C CYS A 52 -7.55 6.59 12.81
N GLY A 53 -8.84 6.67 13.15
CA GLY A 53 -9.28 6.72 14.52
C GLY A 53 -9.68 8.10 15.01
N LYS A 54 -9.73 8.26 16.33
CA LYS A 54 -10.29 9.43 17.01
C LYS A 54 -9.19 10.34 17.55
N GLN A 55 -9.26 11.63 17.21
CA GLN A 55 -8.48 12.69 17.84
C GLN A 55 -9.39 13.48 18.78
N THR A 56 -9.09 13.49 20.06
CA THR A 56 -9.94 14.15 21.07
C THR A 56 -9.53 15.57 21.44
N GLY A 57 -8.41 16.07 20.95
CA GLY A 57 -7.89 17.40 21.30
C GLY A 57 -7.32 17.43 22.75
N GLY A 58 -6.29 18.12 22.99
CA GLY A 58 -5.74 18.34 24.33
C GLY A 58 -4.42 17.63 24.64
N ASN A 59 -4.09 16.52 24.00
CA ASN A 59 -2.84 15.78 24.28
C ASN A 59 -1.85 15.79 23.11
N CYS A 60 -2.06 16.58 22.08
CA CYS A 60 -1.20 16.50 20.92
C CYS A 60 -0.57 17.84 20.54
N CYS A 61 0.45 18.26 21.28
CA CYS A 61 1.38 19.26 20.82
C CYS A 61 2.24 18.82 19.61
N CYS A 62 2.16 17.54 19.24
CA CYS A 62 3.01 16.94 18.20
C CYS A 62 2.31 16.71 16.86
N VAL A 63 0.98 16.77 16.82
CA VAL A 63 0.18 16.70 15.58
C VAL A 63 -0.44 18.08 15.35
N ALA A 64 0.40 19.07 15.16
CA ALA A 64 -0.03 20.39 14.75
C ALA A 64 -0.83 20.28 13.45
N GLY A 65 -2.11 20.62 13.49
CA GLY A 65 -2.99 20.63 12.33
C GLY A 65 -4.11 19.58 12.33
N THR A 66 -4.03 18.52 13.14
CA THR A 66 -5.14 17.56 13.25
C THR A 66 -6.18 18.10 14.24
N ARG A 67 -7.33 18.51 13.74
CA ARG A 67 -8.43 18.98 14.60
C ARG A 67 -9.09 17.80 15.34
N PRO A 68 -9.76 18.04 16.49
CA PRO A 68 -10.59 17.03 17.12
C PRO A 68 -11.61 16.47 16.13
N GLY A 69 -11.62 15.15 15.94
CA GLY A 69 -12.46 14.50 14.93
C GLY A 69 -12.25 13.00 14.84
N LEU A 70 -13.06 12.39 13.99
CA LEU A 70 -12.90 11.00 13.54
C LEU A 70 -12.28 11.03 12.15
N TYR A 71 -11.23 10.26 11.97
CA TYR A 71 -10.47 10.19 10.73
C TYR A 71 -10.49 8.78 10.18
N ALA A 72 -10.67 8.67 8.87
CA ALA A 72 -10.54 7.42 8.14
C ALA A 72 -9.78 7.68 6.83
N THR A 73 -8.94 6.73 6.46
CA THR A 73 -8.30 6.68 5.16
C THR A 73 -8.61 5.35 4.51
N GLU A 74 -8.99 5.41 3.25
CA GLU A 74 -9.20 4.26 2.37
C GLU A 74 -8.24 4.39 1.18
N VAL A 75 -7.53 3.33 0.85
CA VAL A 75 -6.60 3.28 -0.27
C VAL A 75 -7.10 2.28 -1.28
N ASN A 76 -7.41 2.76 -2.48
CA ASN A 76 -7.86 1.95 -3.59
C ASN A 76 -6.68 1.66 -4.52
N ILE A 77 -6.44 0.40 -4.83
CA ILE A 77 -5.34 -0.08 -5.67
C ILE A 77 -5.95 -0.87 -6.81
N GLN A 78 -5.76 -0.42 -8.04
CA GLN A 78 -6.30 -1.07 -9.22
C GLN A 78 -5.17 -1.44 -10.19
N ASN A 79 -5.21 -2.66 -10.69
CA ASN A 79 -4.37 -3.12 -11.78
C ASN A 79 -5.11 -2.89 -13.11
N LEU A 80 -4.74 -1.87 -13.85
CA LEU A 80 -5.30 -1.58 -15.20
C LEU A 80 -4.54 -2.29 -16.32
N ASN A 81 -3.58 -3.16 -15.99
CA ASN A 81 -2.79 -3.88 -16.97
C ASN A 81 -3.50 -5.17 -17.41
N PHE A 82 -3.11 -5.67 -18.56
CA PHE A 82 -3.55 -6.96 -19.12
C PHE A 82 -2.76 -8.16 -18.56
N ALA A 83 -2.03 -7.97 -17.47
CA ALA A 83 -1.26 -9.00 -16.79
C ALA A 83 -1.39 -8.85 -15.28
N ALA A 84 -1.33 -9.95 -14.58
CA ALA A 84 -1.30 -9.94 -13.12
C ALA A 84 -0.03 -9.24 -12.61
N SER A 85 -0.15 -8.46 -11.55
CA SER A 85 0.96 -7.79 -10.89
C SER A 85 1.19 -8.37 -9.50
N TRP A 86 2.43 -8.67 -9.20
CA TRP A 86 2.82 -8.95 -7.82
C TRP A 86 2.89 -7.64 -7.03
N VAL A 87 2.30 -7.62 -5.85
CA VAL A 87 2.18 -6.44 -5.00
C VAL A 87 2.66 -6.78 -3.59
N VAL A 88 3.51 -5.93 -3.04
CA VAL A 88 3.92 -5.95 -1.63
C VAL A 88 3.42 -4.69 -0.96
N LYS A 89 2.74 -4.84 0.16
CA LYS A 89 2.31 -3.76 1.02
C LYS A 89 3.09 -3.80 2.31
N ILE A 90 3.57 -2.64 2.77
CA ILE A 90 4.34 -2.49 4.01
C ILE A 90 3.72 -1.35 4.81
N VAL A 91 3.29 -1.63 6.04
CA VAL A 91 2.74 -0.62 6.94
C VAL A 91 3.81 -0.19 7.94
N GLN A 92 4.15 1.10 7.93
CA GLN A 92 5.11 1.71 8.84
C GLN A 92 4.37 2.65 9.79
N PRO A 93 4.19 2.30 11.07
CA PRO A 93 3.51 3.16 12.01
C PRO A 93 4.36 4.36 12.38
N LEU A 94 3.71 5.53 12.47
CA LEU A 94 4.30 6.77 12.98
C LEU A 94 3.69 7.13 14.33
N ILE A 95 2.39 6.93 14.48
CA ILE A 95 1.62 7.12 15.69
C ILE A 95 0.73 5.90 15.88
N ILE A 96 0.74 5.29 17.03
CA ILE A 96 -0.19 4.22 17.42
C ILE A 96 -0.95 4.68 18.64
N CYS A 97 -2.28 4.73 18.55
CA CYS A 97 -3.17 5.12 19.65
C CYS A 97 -2.73 6.43 20.34
N GLY A 98 -2.38 7.43 19.55
CA GLY A 98 -1.94 8.74 20.03
C GLY A 98 -0.48 8.82 20.51
N ALA A 99 0.22 7.70 20.62
CA ALA A 99 1.63 7.67 20.99
C ALA A 99 2.53 7.70 19.74
N VAL A 100 3.50 8.61 19.72
CA VAL A 100 4.49 8.69 18.64
C VAL A 100 5.47 7.52 18.78
N VAL A 101 5.57 6.68 17.75
CA VAL A 101 6.45 5.50 17.71
C VAL A 101 7.65 5.67 16.80
N ALA A 102 7.57 6.62 15.85
CA ALA A 102 8.69 6.96 14.97
C ALA A 102 8.72 8.45 14.69
N ARG A 103 9.76 9.15 15.14
CA ARG A 103 10.04 10.55 14.78
C ARG A 103 11.20 10.67 13.83
N GLU A 104 12.30 10.04 14.18
CA GLU A 104 13.51 10.00 13.39
C GLU A 104 13.92 8.55 13.25
N PRO A 105 14.28 8.09 12.04
CA PRO A 105 14.82 6.76 11.90
C PRO A 105 16.14 6.72 12.67
N ASP A 106 16.19 5.88 13.69
CA ASP A 106 17.46 5.52 14.30
C ASP A 106 18.23 4.72 13.24
N ILE A 107 19.30 5.31 12.72
CA ILE A 107 20.05 4.79 11.56
C ILE A 107 20.97 3.63 12.01
N THR A 108 20.46 2.69 12.77
CA THR A 108 21.19 1.47 13.04
C THR A 108 20.87 0.43 11.96
N PRO A 109 21.84 -0.37 11.50
CA PRO A 109 21.64 -1.37 10.45
C PRO A 109 20.56 -2.40 10.73
N ASP A 110 20.15 -2.56 11.99
CA ASP A 110 19.13 -3.52 12.42
C ASP A 110 17.68 -3.06 12.22
N ILE A 111 17.45 -1.83 11.77
CA ILE A 111 16.11 -1.23 11.55
C ILE A 111 15.38 -1.78 10.33
N LEU A 112 16.04 -2.57 9.50
CA LEU A 112 15.41 -3.16 8.32
C LEU A 112 14.50 -4.36 8.62
N THR A 113 14.33 -4.74 9.88
CA THR A 113 13.39 -5.78 10.27
C THR A 113 11.98 -5.22 10.47
N VAL A 114 11.30 -4.89 9.38
CA VAL A 114 9.85 -4.67 9.44
C VAL A 114 9.19 -5.96 9.95
N PRO A 115 8.40 -5.92 11.03
CA PRO A 115 7.74 -7.10 11.55
C PRO A 115 6.91 -7.78 10.46
N LYS A 116 6.97 -9.10 10.36
CA LYS A 116 6.29 -9.87 9.30
C LYS A 116 4.80 -9.53 9.15
N ARG A 117 4.12 -9.21 10.26
CA ARG A 117 2.71 -8.82 10.23
C ARG A 117 2.45 -7.48 9.54
N GLN A 118 3.45 -6.62 9.44
CA GLN A 118 3.38 -5.32 8.74
C GLN A 118 3.63 -5.47 7.24
N ILE A 119 3.86 -6.69 6.76
CA ILE A 119 4.12 -6.97 5.35
C ILE A 119 3.02 -7.90 4.84
N GLU A 120 2.37 -7.50 3.78
CA GLU A 120 1.44 -8.32 3.01
C GLU A 120 1.94 -8.46 1.58
N THR A 121 1.81 -9.66 1.02
CA THR A 121 2.14 -9.94 -0.38
C THR A 121 0.93 -10.58 -1.04
N LEU A 122 0.55 -10.06 -2.20
CA LEU A 122 -0.55 -10.60 -2.99
C LEU A 122 -0.23 -10.54 -4.49
N VAL A 123 -0.95 -11.31 -5.26
CA VAL A 123 -0.99 -11.19 -6.71
C VAL A 123 -2.31 -10.53 -7.08
N LEU A 124 -2.26 -9.35 -7.69
CA LEU A 124 -3.42 -8.62 -8.16
C LEU A 124 -3.65 -8.98 -9.64
N PRO A 125 -4.73 -9.71 -9.96
CA PRO A 125 -5.03 -10.11 -11.33
C PRO A 125 -5.18 -8.92 -12.29
N GLU A 126 -5.20 -9.20 -13.57
CA GLU A 126 -5.55 -8.23 -14.60
C GLU A 126 -6.93 -7.61 -14.33
N PHE A 127 -7.05 -6.28 -14.47
CA PHE A 127 -8.27 -5.49 -14.23
C PHE A 127 -8.90 -5.65 -12.85
N ALA A 128 -8.21 -6.28 -11.89
CA ALA A 128 -8.67 -6.41 -10.52
C ALA A 128 -8.34 -5.17 -9.69
N ALA A 129 -9.08 -5.00 -8.60
CA ALA A 129 -8.84 -3.98 -7.61
C ALA A 129 -8.85 -4.58 -6.20
N THR A 130 -8.16 -3.91 -5.28
CA THR A 130 -8.18 -4.18 -3.84
C THR A 130 -8.22 -2.86 -3.08
N MET A 131 -8.66 -2.91 -1.84
CA MET A 131 -8.80 -1.76 -0.97
C MET A 131 -8.13 -2.06 0.38
N ASP A 132 -7.43 -1.07 0.92
CA ASP A 132 -6.94 -1.07 2.29
C ASP A 132 -7.59 0.08 3.06
N ASP A 133 -8.29 -0.24 4.12
CA ASP A 133 -8.93 0.72 5.02
C ASP A 133 -8.28 0.73 6.41
N CYS A 134 -8.83 1.52 7.30
CA CYS A 134 -8.37 1.61 8.68
C CYS A 134 -8.47 0.29 9.45
N CYS A 135 -9.43 -0.58 9.12
CA CYS A 135 -9.58 -1.89 9.75
C CYS A 135 -8.43 -2.80 9.32
N ARG A 136 -8.12 -2.82 8.00
CA ARG A 136 -7.00 -3.60 7.47
C ARG A 136 -5.67 -3.15 8.04
N ILE A 137 -5.44 -1.86 8.16
CA ILE A 137 -4.22 -1.31 8.76
C ILE A 137 -4.11 -1.70 10.24
N ALA A 138 -5.21 -1.68 10.99
CA ALA A 138 -5.21 -2.10 12.39
C ALA A 138 -4.82 -3.57 12.59
N GLU A 139 -5.20 -4.46 11.66
CA GLU A 139 -4.79 -5.88 11.68
C GLU A 139 -3.28 -6.05 11.48
N MET A 140 -2.66 -5.19 10.69
CA MET A 140 -1.22 -5.22 10.38
C MET A 140 -0.37 -4.59 11.49
N LEU A 141 -0.95 -3.78 12.37
CA LEU A 141 -0.26 -3.12 13.47
C LEU A 141 -0.37 -3.91 14.78
N PRO A 142 0.47 -3.60 15.80
CA PRO A 142 0.26 -4.11 17.16
C PRO A 142 -1.12 -3.74 17.67
N PRO A 143 -1.79 -4.66 18.39
CA PRO A 143 -3.06 -4.32 19.02
C PRO A 143 -2.87 -3.12 19.96
N PRO A 144 -3.82 -2.16 19.94
CA PRO A 144 -3.73 -1.00 20.82
C PRO A 144 -3.82 -1.41 22.28
N SER A 145 -2.99 -0.79 23.11
CA SER A 145 -3.12 -0.87 24.57
C SER A 145 -3.96 0.31 25.05
N GLY A 146 -5.28 0.19 25.04
CA GLY A 146 -6.18 1.24 25.50
C GLY A 146 -7.31 1.60 24.54
N ASP A 147 -8.00 2.72 24.81
CA ASP A 147 -9.07 3.21 23.96
C ASP A 147 -8.57 3.53 22.55
N PRO A 148 -9.40 3.28 21.51
CA PRO A 148 -9.04 3.58 20.14
C PRO A 148 -8.79 5.09 19.97
N ALA A 149 -7.53 5.44 19.82
CA ALA A 149 -7.05 6.78 19.57
C ALA A 149 -6.47 6.88 18.15
N LEU A 150 -6.07 8.08 17.77
CA LEU A 150 -5.52 8.35 16.44
C LEU A 150 -4.30 7.46 16.16
N THR A 151 -4.34 6.79 15.05
CA THR A 151 -3.23 6.04 14.45
C THR A 151 -2.83 6.69 13.13
N VAL A 152 -1.54 6.93 12.96
CA VAL A 152 -0.97 7.44 11.70
C VAL A 152 0.12 6.47 11.25
N ALA A 153 0.06 6.06 9.99
CA ALA A 153 1.02 5.17 9.37
C ALA A 153 1.34 5.61 7.93
N ILE A 154 2.41 5.09 7.40
CA ILE A 154 2.69 5.11 5.95
C ILE A 154 2.44 3.70 5.41
N LEU A 155 1.56 3.61 4.44
CA LEU A 155 1.40 2.42 3.61
C LEU A 155 2.30 2.56 2.38
N SER A 156 3.35 1.76 2.33
CA SER A 156 4.22 1.63 1.16
C SER A 156 3.74 0.47 0.30
N ILE A 157 3.50 0.72 -0.98
CA ILE A 157 3.06 -0.28 -1.95
C ILE A 157 4.16 -0.43 -2.99
N LEU A 158 4.62 -1.65 -3.24
CA LEU A 158 5.58 -1.99 -4.27
C LEU A 158 4.92 -2.92 -5.27
N SER A 159 5.14 -2.72 -6.56
CA SER A 159 4.58 -3.57 -7.62
C SER A 159 5.51 -3.72 -8.81
N GLN A 160 5.34 -4.80 -9.57
CA GLN A 160 6.07 -5.04 -10.81
C GLN A 160 5.53 -4.20 -11.98
N LEU A 161 4.22 -3.94 -11.98
CA LEU A 161 3.54 -3.14 -12.99
C LEU A 161 3.07 -1.83 -12.37
N GLU A 162 2.95 -0.80 -13.17
CA GLU A 162 2.32 0.43 -12.75
C GLU A 162 0.84 0.19 -12.41
N LEU A 163 0.42 0.62 -11.22
CA LEU A 163 -0.94 0.48 -10.71
C LEU A 163 -1.60 1.86 -10.64
N SER A 164 -2.91 1.90 -10.69
CA SER A 164 -3.68 3.08 -10.32
C SER A 164 -3.91 3.04 -8.81
N VAL A 165 -3.38 4.02 -8.08
CA VAL A 165 -3.51 4.12 -6.64
C VAL A 165 -4.14 5.45 -6.28
N SER A 166 -5.21 5.41 -5.48
CA SER A 166 -5.86 6.61 -4.94
C SER A 166 -6.13 6.44 -3.46
N ALA A 167 -6.10 7.54 -2.73
CA ALA A 167 -6.46 7.60 -1.33
C ALA A 167 -7.68 8.48 -1.13
N VAL A 168 -8.60 8.05 -0.27
CA VAL A 168 -9.76 8.82 0.17
C VAL A 168 -9.59 9.13 1.65
N TYR A 169 -9.53 10.40 1.97
CA TYR A 169 -9.42 10.88 3.35
C TYR A 169 -10.77 11.41 3.81
N THR A 170 -11.27 10.88 4.91
CA THR A 170 -12.53 11.32 5.52
C THR A 170 -12.25 11.87 6.91
N ALA A 171 -12.81 13.03 7.23
CA ALA A 171 -12.75 13.62 8.55
C ALA A 171 -14.14 14.10 8.99
N ASN A 172 -14.57 13.60 10.15
CA ASN A 172 -15.80 14.01 10.80
C ASN A 172 -15.48 14.75 12.09
N PRO A 173 -16.01 15.97 12.33
CA PRO A 173 -15.82 16.64 13.60
C PRO A 173 -16.49 15.87 14.74
N LEU A 174 -15.97 15.98 15.96
CA LEU A 174 -16.60 15.37 17.15
C LEU A 174 -17.89 16.08 17.58
N SER A 175 -18.07 17.33 17.15
CA SER A 175 -19.24 18.15 17.42
C SER A 175 -19.61 18.92 16.17
N GLY A 176 -20.88 18.91 15.81
CA GLY A 176 -21.40 19.60 14.64
C GLY A 176 -21.65 18.67 13.46
N ASP A 177 -22.33 19.21 12.45
CA ASP A 177 -22.67 18.52 11.22
C ASP A 177 -21.58 18.79 10.16
N GLY A 178 -21.22 17.77 9.43
CA GLY A 178 -20.35 17.89 8.27
C GLY A 178 -19.33 16.76 8.16
N ILE A 179 -19.06 16.39 6.92
CA ILE A 179 -18.03 15.44 6.55
C ILE A 179 -17.07 16.18 5.60
N SER A 180 -15.79 16.10 5.86
CA SER A 180 -14.77 16.49 4.88
C SER A 180 -14.28 15.23 4.18
N ILE A 181 -14.33 15.24 2.86
CA ILE A 181 -13.80 14.15 2.02
C ILE A 181 -12.82 14.76 1.06
N ASP A 182 -11.62 14.19 1.00
CA ASP A 182 -10.59 14.53 0.02
C ASP A 182 -10.14 13.26 -0.70
N VAL A 183 -9.88 13.37 -2.00
CA VAL A 183 -9.44 12.25 -2.85
C VAL A 183 -8.14 12.64 -3.51
N GLU A 184 -7.11 11.85 -3.27
CA GLU A 184 -5.78 12.05 -3.82
C GLU A 184 -5.39 10.91 -4.75
N TYR A 185 -4.89 11.23 -5.95
CA TYR A 185 -4.18 10.28 -6.78
C TYR A 185 -2.73 10.17 -6.34
N ILE A 186 -2.25 8.96 -6.09
CA ILE A 186 -0.88 8.70 -5.64
C ILE A 186 0.00 8.33 -6.83
N PRO A 187 0.90 9.21 -7.25
CA PRO A 187 1.73 8.96 -8.42
C PRO A 187 2.77 7.86 -8.15
N PRO A 188 3.03 6.98 -9.15
CA PRO A 188 4.08 5.98 -9.04
C PRO A 188 5.47 6.60 -9.03
N ARG A 189 6.38 6.00 -8.26
CA ARG A 189 7.82 6.25 -8.35
C ARG A 189 8.50 5.00 -8.88
N ARG A 190 9.29 5.14 -9.96
CA ARG A 190 10.14 4.06 -10.42
C ARG A 190 11.34 3.90 -9.50
N LEU A 191 11.49 2.71 -8.95
CA LEU A 191 12.62 2.34 -8.11
C LEU A 191 13.63 1.55 -8.95
N PRO A 192 14.91 1.95 -9.00
CA PRO A 192 15.94 1.21 -9.72
C PRO A 192 16.17 -0.15 -9.05
N ILE A 193 16.20 -1.22 -9.83
CA ILE A 193 16.66 -2.53 -9.35
C ILE A 193 18.18 -2.45 -9.25
N ARG A 194 18.73 -2.45 -8.03
CA ARG A 194 20.18 -2.58 -7.82
C ARG A 194 20.58 -4.01 -8.17
N GLY A 195 21.35 -4.21 -9.22
CA GLY A 195 21.91 -5.52 -9.52
C GLY A 195 21.96 -5.95 -10.98
N ALA A 196 21.76 -5.06 -11.95
CA ALA A 196 22.07 -5.32 -13.35
C ALA A 196 23.39 -4.57 -13.69
N GLY A 197 24.49 -5.05 -13.11
CA GLY A 197 25.85 -4.64 -13.44
C GLY A 197 26.71 -5.88 -13.51
#